data_e3f2a5ca5bb9ee4b6ccba277b9387db7
#
_entry.id   e3f2a5ca5bb9ee4b6ccba277b9387db7
#
_cell.length_a   1.000
_cell.length_b   1.000
_cell.length_c   1.000
_cell.angle_alpha   90.00
_cell.angle_beta   90.00
_cell.angle_gamma   90.00
#
_symmetry.space_group_name_H-M   'P 1'
#
loop_
_entity.id
_entity.type
_entity.pdbx_description
1 polymer ?
#
loop_
_entity_poly.entity_id
_entity_poly.type
_entity_poly.pdbx_seq_one_letter_code
_entity_poly.pdbx_strand_id
1 'polypeptide(L)'
;SDVYKRQVLHGRPVGVILARVDINVPKRLCLLPNRHHRHIIRTLFPLLFSTAGRSGIAEMLRINRVDRRLIRGAKNRYDAEVTLFLVDERIRGGGVGGFLFDDLLERFRRVGVRRYYLFTDTGCNVGFYTRRGLTHRREEKVEWDDGGSTVFYLEEGTV
;
A
#
# COMPACT_ATOMS: atom_id res chain seq x y z
N SER A 1 -13.42 -3.37 5.44
CA SER A 1 -13.60 -1.95 5.83
C SER A 1 -12.29 -1.20 5.57
N ASP A 2 -12.39 -0.08 4.86
CA ASP A 2 -11.23 0.74 4.54
C ASP A 2 -10.97 1.75 5.66
N VAL A 3 -9.71 1.89 6.05
CA VAL A 3 -9.23 2.90 6.99
C VAL A 3 -8.49 3.97 6.20
N TYR A 4 -8.94 5.21 6.34
CA TYR A 4 -8.33 6.37 5.72
C TYR A 4 -7.90 7.38 6.78
N LYS A 5 -6.64 7.83 6.73
CA LYS A 5 -6.12 8.89 7.58
C LYS A 5 -5.31 9.89 6.75
N ARG A 6 -5.50 11.16 7.06
CA ARG A 6 -4.83 12.28 6.40
C ARG A 6 -4.35 13.28 7.45
N GLN A 7 -3.12 13.72 7.33
CA GLN A 7 -2.60 14.86 8.09
C GLN A 7 -2.60 16.13 7.23
N VAL A 8 -2.99 17.22 7.84
CA VAL A 8 -3.08 18.54 7.19
C VAL A 8 -2.27 19.54 8.01
N LEU A 9 -1.37 20.26 7.35
CA LEU A 9 -0.60 21.36 7.92
C LEU A 9 -0.91 22.64 7.13
N HIS A 10 -1.36 23.69 7.84
CA HIS A 10 -1.77 24.98 7.23
C HIS A 10 -2.75 24.79 6.05
N GLY A 11 -3.74 23.91 6.20
CA GLY A 11 -4.74 23.63 5.17
C GLY A 11 -4.29 22.75 4.00
N ARG A 12 -3.02 22.32 3.95
CA ARG A 12 -2.48 21.45 2.90
C ARG A 12 -2.28 20.03 3.41
N PRO A 13 -2.69 19.00 2.66
CA PRO A 13 -2.42 17.62 3.02
C PRO A 13 -0.91 17.36 2.95
N VAL A 14 -0.34 16.87 4.05
CA VAL A 14 1.11 16.61 4.17
C VAL A 14 1.44 15.13 4.36
N GLY A 15 0.44 14.31 4.61
CA GLY A 15 0.60 12.86 4.69
C GLY A 15 -0.73 12.14 4.65
N VAL A 16 -0.70 10.92 4.13
CA VAL A 16 -1.86 10.05 4.02
C VAL A 16 -1.45 8.60 4.25
N ILE A 17 -2.29 7.87 4.99
CA ILE A 17 -2.18 6.43 5.13
C ILE A 17 -3.54 5.79 4.88
N LEU A 18 -3.55 4.74 4.05
CA LEU A 18 -4.73 3.94 3.73
C LEU A 18 -4.47 2.50 4.10
N ALA A 19 -5.45 1.87 4.69
CA ALA A 19 -5.40 0.44 4.98
C ALA A 19 -6.75 -0.22 4.71
N ARG A 20 -6.71 -1.47 4.31
CA ARG A 20 -7.87 -2.35 4.18
C ARG A 20 -7.86 -3.37 5.31
N VAL A 21 -8.99 -3.49 6.00
CA VAL A 21 -9.19 -4.48 7.06
C VAL A 21 -10.13 -5.57 6.55
N ASP A 22 -9.67 -6.81 6.54
CA ASP A 22 -10.36 -7.98 6.00
C ASP A 22 -10.98 -8.88 7.10
N ILE A 23 -11.06 -8.40 8.35
CA ILE A 23 -11.69 -9.11 9.46
C ILE A 23 -13.22 -9.16 9.24
N ASN A 24 -13.80 -10.35 9.35
CA ASN A 24 -15.25 -10.58 9.25
C ASN A 24 -15.92 -10.19 7.92
N VAL A 25 -15.16 -9.99 6.85
CA VAL A 25 -15.76 -9.79 5.52
C VAL A 25 -15.90 -11.16 4.86
N PRO A 26 -17.13 -11.62 4.53
CA PRO A 26 -17.30 -12.88 3.80
C PRO A 26 -16.57 -12.78 2.47
N LYS A 27 -15.70 -13.76 2.18
CA LYS A 27 -14.82 -13.81 0.98
C LYS A 27 -15.54 -13.61 -0.35
N ARG A 28 -16.85 -13.83 -0.39
CA ARG A 28 -17.71 -13.63 -1.57
C ARG A 28 -18.02 -12.16 -1.88
N LEU A 29 -17.91 -11.25 -0.90
CA LEU A 29 -18.25 -9.84 -1.11
C LEU A 29 -17.11 -9.03 -1.74
N CYS A 30 -15.88 -9.55 -1.70
CA CYS A 30 -14.72 -8.90 -2.36
C CYS A 30 -14.77 -8.94 -3.90
N LEU A 31 -15.68 -9.69 -4.50
CA LEU A 31 -15.81 -9.84 -5.96
C LEU A 31 -16.87 -8.92 -6.57
N LEU A 32 -17.66 -8.22 -5.76
CA LEU A 32 -18.63 -7.26 -6.28
C LEU A 32 -17.93 -5.98 -6.73
N PRO A 33 -18.13 -5.52 -7.97
CA PRO A 33 -17.58 -4.26 -8.45
C PRO A 33 -18.18 -3.12 -7.63
N ASN A 34 -17.39 -2.57 -6.73
CA ASN A 34 -17.79 -1.44 -5.91
C ASN A 34 -18.03 -0.21 -6.82
N ARG A 35 -18.94 0.69 -6.44
CA ARG A 35 -19.24 1.93 -7.19
C ARG A 35 -17.99 2.72 -7.59
N HIS A 36 -16.91 2.62 -6.80
CA HIS A 36 -15.61 3.23 -7.08
C HIS A 36 -14.91 2.67 -8.33
N HIS A 37 -15.14 1.39 -8.70
CA HIS A 37 -14.55 0.83 -9.92
C HIS A 37 -15.02 1.52 -11.19
N ARG A 38 -16.27 1.99 -11.23
CA ARG A 38 -16.79 2.74 -12.39
C ARG A 38 -16.10 4.07 -12.58
N HIS A 39 -15.78 4.78 -11.47
CA HIS A 39 -15.02 6.03 -11.54
C HIS A 39 -13.58 5.77 -11.95
N ILE A 40 -12.93 4.76 -11.39
CA ILE A 40 -11.56 4.36 -11.76
C ILE A 40 -11.49 4.00 -13.25
N ILE A 41 -12.39 3.15 -13.74
CA ILE A 41 -12.45 2.77 -15.17
C ILE A 41 -12.66 4.02 -16.03
N ARG A 42 -13.60 4.90 -15.67
CA ARG A 42 -13.89 6.12 -16.44
C ARG A 42 -12.71 7.09 -16.45
N THR A 43 -11.93 7.16 -15.37
CA THR A 43 -10.75 8.02 -15.27
C THR A 43 -9.53 7.41 -15.98
N LEU A 44 -9.38 6.07 -15.94
CA LEU A 44 -8.28 5.36 -16.60
C LEU A 44 -8.52 5.14 -18.11
N PHE A 45 -9.79 5.11 -18.55
CA PHE A 45 -10.13 4.85 -19.95
C PHE A 45 -9.44 5.81 -20.94
N PRO A 46 -9.38 7.14 -20.71
CA PRO A 46 -8.67 8.05 -21.60
C PRO A 46 -7.16 7.79 -21.65
N LEU A 47 -6.56 7.26 -20.58
CA LEU A 47 -5.13 6.96 -20.52
C LEU A 47 -4.74 5.81 -21.45
N LEU A 48 -5.68 4.91 -21.79
CA LEU A 48 -5.43 3.83 -22.76
C LEU A 48 -5.11 4.34 -24.17
N PHE A 49 -5.51 5.56 -24.50
CA PHE A 49 -5.30 6.17 -25.82
C PHE A 49 -4.02 6.99 -25.92
N SER A 50 -3.30 7.21 -24.81
CA SER A 50 -2.00 7.87 -24.82
C SER A 50 -0.85 6.84 -24.65
N THR A 51 0.30 7.11 -25.30
CA THR A 51 1.49 6.25 -25.16
C THR A 51 1.99 6.22 -23.71
N ALA A 52 2.06 7.39 -23.05
CA ALA A 52 2.44 7.51 -21.65
C ALA A 52 1.45 6.80 -20.71
N GLY A 53 0.16 6.83 -21.00
CA GLY A 53 -0.86 6.14 -20.21
C GLY A 53 -0.78 4.62 -20.35
N ARG A 54 -0.47 4.11 -21.56
CA ARG A 54 -0.31 2.66 -21.79
C ARG A 54 0.93 2.10 -21.08
N SER A 55 2.07 2.82 -21.11
CA SER A 55 3.28 2.41 -20.39
C SER A 55 3.04 2.42 -18.88
N GLY A 56 2.41 3.46 -18.32
CA GLY A 56 2.08 3.51 -16.90
C GLY A 56 1.10 2.42 -16.45
N ILE A 57 0.13 2.05 -17.29
CA ILE A 57 -0.77 0.92 -17.00
C ILE A 57 -0.01 -0.42 -17.04
N ALA A 58 0.88 -0.62 -18.02
CA ALA A 58 1.69 -1.83 -18.12
C ALA A 58 2.60 -1.99 -16.89
N GLU A 59 3.24 -0.90 -16.46
CA GLU A 59 4.05 -0.86 -15.25
C GLU A 59 3.22 -1.18 -14.00
N MET A 60 2.07 -0.54 -13.83
CA MET A 60 1.16 -0.82 -12.72
C MET A 60 0.71 -2.30 -12.69
N LEU A 61 0.42 -2.89 -13.86
CA LEU A 61 0.07 -4.31 -13.96
C LEU A 61 1.25 -5.21 -13.63
N ARG A 62 2.48 -4.80 -13.96
CA ARG A 62 3.71 -5.51 -13.62
C ARG A 62 3.93 -5.50 -12.11
N ILE A 63 3.83 -4.33 -11.46
CA ILE A 63 3.92 -4.19 -10.00
C ILE A 63 2.84 -5.04 -9.30
N ASN A 64 1.58 -4.93 -9.71
CA ASN A 64 0.51 -5.76 -9.14
C ASN A 64 0.76 -7.27 -9.28
N ARG A 65 1.47 -7.69 -10.33
CA ARG A 65 1.83 -9.10 -10.51
C ARG A 65 2.91 -9.54 -9.53
N VAL A 66 3.89 -8.66 -9.27
CA VAL A 66 4.93 -8.87 -8.24
C VAL A 66 4.29 -8.98 -6.86
N ASP A 67 3.44 -8.02 -6.47
CA ASP A 67 2.73 -8.03 -5.19
C ASP A 67 1.94 -9.33 -4.98
N ARG A 68 1.23 -9.80 -6.02
CA ARG A 68 0.50 -11.07 -5.97
C ARG A 68 1.42 -12.28 -5.78
N ARG A 69 2.64 -12.25 -6.32
CA ARG A 69 3.63 -13.32 -6.11
C ARG A 69 4.17 -13.28 -4.68
N LEU A 70 4.51 -12.09 -4.19
CA LEU A 70 5.01 -11.89 -2.84
C LEU A 70 4.02 -12.37 -1.77
N ILE A 71 2.71 -12.10 -1.95
CA ILE A 71 1.67 -12.51 -0.98
C ILE A 71 1.14 -13.93 -1.21
N ARG A 72 1.57 -14.62 -2.29
CA ARG A 72 1.03 -15.93 -2.66
C ARG A 72 1.12 -16.94 -1.50
N GLY A 73 -0.02 -17.54 -1.15
CA GLY A 73 -0.14 -18.52 -0.07
C GLY A 73 -0.09 -17.94 1.34
N ALA A 74 0.12 -16.64 1.50
CA ALA A 74 0.22 -15.99 2.81
C ALA A 74 -0.95 -15.06 3.14
N LYS A 75 -1.76 -14.65 2.16
CA LYS A 75 -2.83 -13.64 2.32
C LYS A 75 -3.80 -13.95 3.47
N ASN A 76 -4.14 -15.21 3.67
CA ASN A 76 -5.08 -15.64 4.74
C ASN A 76 -4.47 -15.57 6.16
N ARG A 77 -3.18 -15.22 6.29
CA ARG A 77 -2.49 -15.06 7.58
C ARG A 77 -2.62 -13.65 8.14
N TYR A 78 -3.13 -12.71 7.34
CA TYR A 78 -3.21 -11.30 7.67
C TYR A 78 -4.65 -10.85 7.78
N ASP A 79 -4.88 -9.97 8.72
CA ASP A 79 -6.17 -9.35 9.02
C ASP A 79 -6.33 -8.01 8.28
N ALA A 80 -5.21 -7.39 7.91
CA ALA A 80 -5.19 -6.09 7.23
C ALA A 80 -4.01 -5.93 6.27
N GLU A 81 -4.17 -4.99 5.34
CA GLU A 81 -3.16 -4.52 4.40
C GLU A 81 -3.04 -3.01 4.47
N VAL A 82 -1.83 -2.48 4.60
CA VAL A 82 -1.57 -1.04 4.38
C VAL A 82 -1.36 -0.83 2.88
N THR A 83 -2.35 -0.23 2.24
CA THR A 83 -2.41 -0.12 0.77
C THR A 83 -1.73 1.11 0.22
N LEU A 84 -1.58 2.16 1.02
CA LEU A 84 -0.90 3.39 0.64
C LEU A 84 -0.36 4.10 1.88
N PHE A 85 0.87 4.56 1.81
CA PHE A 85 1.47 5.40 2.83
C PHE A 85 2.39 6.44 2.18
N LEU A 86 1.98 7.69 2.22
CA LEU A 86 2.71 8.81 1.63
C LEU A 86 2.88 9.93 2.65
N VAL A 87 4.06 10.54 2.65
CA VAL A 87 4.38 11.74 3.44
C VAL A 87 5.10 12.72 2.53
N ASP A 88 4.69 13.98 2.57
CA ASP A 88 5.31 15.07 1.81
C ASP A 88 6.82 15.11 2.12
N GLU A 89 7.62 15.09 1.09
CA GLU A 89 9.07 15.04 1.18
C GLU A 89 9.65 16.20 1.98
N ARG A 90 9.05 17.38 1.85
CA ARG A 90 9.48 18.63 2.51
C ARG A 90 9.34 18.62 4.03
N ILE A 91 8.53 17.70 4.57
CA ILE A 91 8.31 17.55 6.02
C ILE A 91 8.80 16.21 6.56
N ARG A 92 9.55 15.45 5.76
CA ARG A 92 10.20 14.22 6.23
C ARG A 92 11.14 14.54 7.39
N GLY A 93 11.20 13.66 8.38
CA GLY A 93 11.94 13.90 9.63
C GLY A 93 11.14 14.61 10.71
N GLY A 94 10.02 15.29 10.38
CA GLY A 94 9.15 15.98 11.33
C GLY A 94 8.17 15.11 12.12
N GLY A 95 8.33 13.78 12.12
CA GLY A 95 7.50 12.86 12.92
C GLY A 95 6.13 12.54 12.33
N VAL A 96 5.68 13.23 11.26
CA VAL A 96 4.34 13.05 10.67
C VAL A 96 4.08 11.62 10.22
N GLY A 97 5.06 10.98 9.58
CA GLY A 97 4.94 9.58 9.17
C GLY A 97 4.79 8.65 10.37
N GLY A 98 5.56 8.91 11.44
CA GLY A 98 5.45 8.19 12.70
C GLY A 98 4.06 8.30 13.29
N PHE A 99 3.56 9.50 13.42
CA PHE A 99 2.24 9.78 13.97
C PHE A 99 1.11 9.08 13.18
N LEU A 100 1.14 9.17 11.85
CA LEU A 100 0.14 8.51 10.99
C LEU A 100 0.15 6.98 11.15
N PHE A 101 1.35 6.41 11.22
CA PHE A 101 1.51 4.98 11.35
C PHE A 101 1.06 4.48 12.73
N ASP A 102 1.41 5.20 13.81
CA ASP A 102 1.01 4.86 15.17
C ASP A 102 -0.52 4.98 15.36
N ASP A 103 -1.15 6.02 14.80
CA ASP A 103 -2.61 6.18 14.81
C ASP A 103 -3.31 5.05 14.02
N LEU A 104 -2.72 4.59 12.91
CA LEU A 104 -3.22 3.42 12.20
C LEU A 104 -3.14 2.16 13.05
N LEU A 105 -2.01 1.90 13.72
CA LEU A 105 -1.84 0.73 14.59
C LEU A 105 -2.83 0.75 15.76
N GLU A 106 -3.06 1.90 16.36
CA GLU A 106 -4.05 2.05 17.43
C GLU A 106 -5.47 1.71 16.92
N ARG A 107 -5.79 2.14 15.69
CA ARG A 107 -7.06 1.76 15.08
C ARG A 107 -7.13 0.27 14.75
N PHE A 108 -6.05 -0.33 14.31
CA PHE A 108 -5.95 -1.78 14.10
C PHE A 108 -6.25 -2.53 15.40
N ARG A 109 -5.68 -2.11 16.55
CA ARG A 109 -5.98 -2.70 17.87
C ARG A 109 -7.46 -2.64 18.18
N ARG A 110 -8.09 -1.47 18.01
CA ARG A 110 -9.51 -1.26 18.33
C ARG A 110 -10.45 -2.14 17.51
N VAL A 111 -10.10 -2.48 16.28
CA VAL A 111 -10.91 -3.34 15.41
C VAL A 111 -10.49 -4.81 15.43
N GLY A 112 -9.48 -5.19 16.24
CA GLY A 112 -9.07 -6.57 16.46
C GLY A 112 -8.12 -7.13 15.39
N VAL A 113 -7.42 -6.28 14.62
CA VAL A 113 -6.32 -6.70 13.74
C VAL A 113 -5.18 -7.18 14.59
N ARG A 114 -4.64 -8.36 14.30
CA ARG A 114 -3.46 -8.93 14.96
C ARG A 114 -2.22 -8.88 14.08
N ARG A 115 -2.40 -9.16 12.78
CA ARG A 115 -1.32 -9.23 11.80
C ARG A 115 -1.70 -8.45 10.55
N TYR A 116 -0.78 -7.63 10.08
CA TYR A 116 -0.94 -6.85 8.86
C TYR A 116 0.31 -6.95 7.99
N TYR A 117 0.18 -6.57 6.75
CA TYR A 117 1.29 -6.50 5.81
C TYR A 117 1.21 -5.24 4.97
N LEU A 118 2.33 -4.94 4.34
CA LEU A 118 2.43 -3.91 3.31
C LEU A 118 3.46 -4.32 2.24
N PHE A 119 3.33 -3.71 1.08
CA PHE A 119 4.35 -3.76 0.06
C PHE A 119 5.14 -2.46 0.08
N THR A 120 6.45 -2.57 -0.14
CA THR A 120 7.36 -1.44 -0.30
C THR A 120 8.47 -1.83 -1.28
N ASP A 121 9.34 -0.91 -1.62
CA ASP A 121 10.43 -1.14 -2.57
C ASP A 121 11.68 -0.34 -2.21
N THR A 122 12.75 -0.53 -2.98
CA THR A 122 14.05 0.15 -2.80
C THR A 122 13.98 1.67 -3.00
N GLY A 123 12.95 2.20 -3.65
CA GLY A 123 12.70 3.65 -3.77
C GLY A 123 12.09 4.26 -2.50
N CYS A 124 11.62 3.42 -1.59
CA CYS A 124 10.98 3.82 -0.34
C CYS A 124 11.93 3.78 0.85
N ASN A 125 11.54 4.40 1.97
CA ASN A 125 12.30 4.35 3.22
C ASN A 125 12.03 3.03 3.97
N VAL A 126 12.61 1.92 3.50
CA VAL A 126 12.46 0.58 4.12
C VAL A 126 12.88 0.60 5.59
N GLY A 127 13.94 1.36 5.95
CA GLY A 127 14.39 1.52 7.33
C GLY A 127 13.35 2.10 8.30
N PHE A 128 12.33 2.81 7.78
CA PHE A 128 11.21 3.28 8.59
C PHE A 128 10.42 2.10 9.17
N TYR A 129 10.16 1.09 8.37
CA TYR A 129 9.39 -0.11 8.75
C TYR A 129 10.20 -1.00 9.69
N THR A 130 11.47 -1.22 9.40
CA THR A 130 12.38 -2.01 10.25
C THR A 130 12.48 -1.43 11.66
N ARG A 131 12.65 -0.10 11.80
CA ARG A 131 12.67 0.58 13.11
C ARG A 131 11.38 0.49 13.89
N ARG A 132 10.26 0.16 13.22
CA ARG A 132 8.93 -0.06 13.83
C ARG A 132 8.62 -1.53 14.07
N GLY A 133 9.63 -2.40 13.95
CA GLY A 133 9.52 -3.82 14.26
C GLY A 133 8.83 -4.65 13.18
N LEU A 134 8.64 -4.10 11.96
CA LEU A 134 8.16 -4.92 10.86
C LEU A 134 9.25 -5.91 10.44
N THR A 135 8.83 -7.09 10.03
CA THR A 135 9.69 -8.18 9.60
C THR A 135 9.63 -8.32 8.09
N HIS A 136 10.78 -8.32 7.47
CA HIS A 136 10.95 -8.67 6.07
C HIS A 136 10.60 -10.14 5.83
N ARG A 137 9.65 -10.42 4.95
CA ARG A 137 9.17 -11.79 4.68
C ARG A 137 9.60 -12.34 3.34
N ARG A 138 9.51 -11.54 2.31
CA ARG A 138 9.85 -11.93 0.93
C ARG A 138 10.31 -10.71 0.16
N GLU A 139 11.11 -10.97 -0.86
CA GLU A 139 11.53 -9.97 -1.83
C GLU A 139 11.47 -10.52 -3.25
N GLU A 140 11.32 -9.63 -4.21
CA GLU A 140 11.40 -9.94 -5.64
C GLU A 140 12.10 -8.78 -6.37
N LYS A 141 13.21 -9.09 -7.05
CA LYS A 141 13.91 -8.13 -7.89
C LYS A 141 13.26 -8.07 -9.26
N VAL A 142 12.97 -6.88 -9.72
CA VAL A 142 12.44 -6.60 -11.06
C VAL A 142 13.47 -5.78 -11.82
N GLU A 143 13.82 -6.22 -13.01
CA GLU A 143 14.65 -5.46 -13.94
C GLU A 143 13.75 -4.73 -14.93
N TRP A 144 14.01 -3.44 -15.14
CA TRP A 144 13.23 -2.60 -16.03
C TRP A 144 13.86 -2.53 -17.40
N ASP A 145 13.07 -2.14 -18.40
CA ASP A 145 13.51 -2.07 -19.80
C ASP A 145 14.57 -0.96 -20.06
N ASP A 146 14.69 0.00 -19.12
CA ASP A 146 15.71 1.05 -19.11
C ASP A 146 17.06 0.61 -18.49
N GLY A 147 17.17 -0.67 -18.10
CA GLY A 147 18.35 -1.24 -17.44
C GLY A 147 18.40 -0.99 -15.92
N GLY A 148 17.42 -0.28 -15.35
CA GLY A 148 17.26 -0.12 -13.92
C GLY A 148 16.73 -1.39 -13.24
N SER A 149 16.86 -1.47 -11.93
CA SER A 149 16.23 -2.54 -11.14
C SER A 149 15.63 -2.02 -9.86
N THR A 150 14.52 -2.62 -9.45
CA THR A 150 13.83 -2.33 -8.18
C THR A 150 13.63 -3.63 -7.44
N VAL A 151 13.90 -3.65 -6.14
CA VAL A 151 13.56 -4.77 -5.28
C VAL A 151 12.29 -4.41 -4.53
N PHE A 152 11.28 -5.26 -4.67
CA PHE A 152 9.99 -5.17 -3.96
C PHE A 152 10.02 -6.07 -2.74
N TYR A 153 9.44 -5.58 -1.66
CA TYR A 153 9.44 -6.24 -0.36
C TYR A 153 8.01 -6.44 0.15
N LEU A 154 7.79 -7.60 0.77
CA LEU A 154 6.64 -7.86 1.63
C LEU A 154 7.08 -7.71 3.07
N GLU A 155 6.59 -6.69 3.75
CA GLU A 155 6.83 -6.43 5.16
C GLU A 155 5.61 -6.85 5.99
N GLU A 156 5.85 -7.49 7.13
CA GLU A 156 4.85 -7.98 8.06
C GLU A 156 4.98 -7.30 9.41
N GLY A 157 3.85 -6.89 9.98
CA GLY A 157 3.77 -6.36 11.33
C GLY A 157 2.70 -7.04 12.18
N THR A 158 2.86 -6.96 13.48
CA THR A 158 1.87 -7.32 14.48
C THR A 158 1.42 -6.09 15.25
N VAL A 159 0.22 -6.15 15.84
CA VAL A 159 -0.40 -5.03 16.57
C VAL A 159 -0.55 -5.35 18.04
#